data_0c15a004d9570e25c9bfe0a421601813
#
_entry.id   0c15a004d9570e25c9bfe0a421601813
#
_cell.length_a   1.000
_cell.length_b   1.000
_cell.length_c   1.000
_cell.angle_alpha   90.00
_cell.angle_beta   90.00
_cell.angle_gamma   90.00
#
_symmetry.space_group_name_H-M   'P 1'
#
loop_
_entity.id
_entity.type
_entity.pdbx_description
1 polymer ?
#
loop_
_entity_poly.entity_id
_entity_poly.type
_entity_poly.pdbx_seq_one_letter_code
_entity_poly.pdbx_strand_id
1 'polypeptide(L)'
;VAGVLLVSEDVECTPTALTYFAAALREGADLAVCDASFGFDGSTALYLSTRHLPGSSCALVSRALLDKVRAAARGKDSVTELLRLAHAMAQHSRCIPQALLHFRRELCADDVFSAKGRRALILSHELTMTGAPIVLVSAVPVLRSLGFEVVVLGPSDEGSLPLFLDAGAAVVTRPDCVTSSALWGLATSADFVLANTVVEAPVVNTLNGSFVPVLWWLHDAFAGYPFISHSIPKALGKNVHLCAVGSHATAAMHSV
;
A
#
# COMPACT_ATOMS: atom_id res chain seq x y z
N VAL A 1 -1.70 19.88 -25.95
CA VAL A 1 -1.32 19.96 -24.53
C VAL A 1 0.07 19.35 -24.40
N ALA A 2 1.03 20.11 -23.88
CA ALA A 2 2.38 19.61 -23.62
C ALA A 2 2.46 19.15 -22.15
N GLY A 3 3.05 18.00 -21.94
CA GLY A 3 3.35 17.47 -20.60
C GLY A 3 4.81 17.03 -20.50
N VAL A 4 5.29 16.89 -19.29
CA VAL A 4 6.62 16.38 -18.98
C VAL A 4 6.49 15.19 -18.06
N LEU A 5 7.05 14.06 -18.47
CA LEU A 5 7.15 12.87 -17.63
C LEU A 5 8.33 13.07 -16.68
N LEU A 6 8.04 13.16 -15.39
CA LEU A 6 9.04 13.15 -14.32
C LEU A 6 9.23 11.69 -13.90
N VAL A 7 10.45 11.18 -14.01
CA VAL A 7 10.79 9.78 -13.73
C VAL A 7 12.03 9.76 -12.86
N SER A 8 12.02 8.97 -11.78
CA SER A 8 13.24 8.64 -11.04
C SER A 8 14.11 7.66 -11.83
N GLU A 9 15.33 7.43 -11.38
CA GLU A 9 16.21 6.39 -11.88
C GLU A 9 15.56 5.00 -11.66
N ASP A 10 15.96 4.00 -12.46
CA ASP A 10 15.51 2.60 -12.38
C ASP A 10 14.03 2.32 -12.73
N VAL A 11 13.42 3.16 -13.55
CA VAL A 11 12.03 2.98 -14.00
C VAL A 11 11.98 2.66 -15.49
N GLU A 12 11.28 1.60 -15.83
CA GLU A 12 10.90 1.27 -17.20
C GLU A 12 9.43 1.61 -17.43
N CYS A 13 9.16 2.27 -18.54
CA CYS A 13 7.78 2.55 -18.96
C CYS A 13 7.32 1.49 -19.95
N THR A 14 6.07 1.01 -19.80
CA THR A 14 5.48 0.17 -20.83
C THR A 14 5.34 0.95 -22.14
N PRO A 15 5.34 0.29 -23.32
CA PRO A 15 5.18 0.97 -24.62
C PRO A 15 3.92 1.82 -24.71
N THR A 16 2.87 1.46 -23.98
CA THR A 16 1.58 2.16 -23.98
C THR A 16 1.49 3.30 -22.95
N ALA A 17 2.43 3.42 -22.04
CA ALA A 17 2.39 4.40 -20.93
C ALA A 17 2.14 5.84 -21.42
N LEU A 18 2.90 6.29 -22.42
CA LEU A 18 2.75 7.65 -22.97
C LEU A 18 1.38 7.88 -23.59
N THR A 19 0.75 6.87 -24.18
CA THR A 19 -0.59 6.97 -24.75
C THR A 19 -1.64 7.25 -23.67
N TYR A 20 -1.60 6.49 -22.58
CA TYR A 20 -2.50 6.68 -21.44
C TYR A 20 -2.28 8.01 -20.74
N PHE A 21 -1.04 8.38 -20.49
CA PHE A 21 -0.69 9.67 -19.89
C PHE A 21 -1.13 10.85 -20.76
N ALA A 22 -0.90 10.78 -22.09
CA ALA A 22 -1.34 11.82 -23.00
C ALA A 22 -2.88 11.92 -23.09
N ALA A 23 -3.60 10.81 -22.95
CA ALA A 23 -5.06 10.80 -22.87
C ALA A 23 -5.54 11.54 -21.62
N ALA A 24 -4.96 11.24 -20.47
CA ALA A 24 -5.30 11.90 -19.20
C ALA A 24 -5.12 13.43 -19.26
N LEU A 25 -4.01 13.91 -19.84
CA LEU A 25 -3.80 15.36 -20.05
C LEU A 25 -4.79 15.97 -21.01
N ARG A 26 -5.16 15.28 -22.10
CA ARG A 26 -6.18 15.77 -23.06
C ARG A 26 -7.56 15.88 -22.42
N GLU A 27 -7.85 15.05 -21.43
CA GLU A 27 -9.08 15.07 -20.64
C GLU A 27 -9.06 16.10 -19.49
N GLY A 28 -8.01 16.93 -19.45
CA GLY A 28 -7.93 18.08 -18.52
C GLY A 28 -7.17 17.81 -17.23
N ALA A 29 -6.54 16.65 -17.05
CA ALA A 29 -5.65 16.44 -15.92
C ALA A 29 -4.42 17.36 -16.00
N ASP A 30 -3.99 17.91 -14.89
CA ASP A 30 -2.72 18.62 -14.76
C ASP A 30 -1.62 17.72 -14.17
N LEU A 31 -2.02 16.64 -13.50
CA LEU A 31 -1.16 15.57 -13.01
C LEU A 31 -1.78 14.21 -13.34
N ALA A 32 -1.02 13.30 -13.95
CA ALA A 32 -1.42 11.92 -14.17
C ALA A 32 -0.40 10.97 -13.54
N VAL A 33 -0.89 10.02 -12.76
CA VAL A 33 -0.14 8.93 -12.12
C VAL A 33 -0.73 7.59 -12.56
N CYS A 34 0.01 6.50 -12.37
CA CYS A 34 -0.47 5.16 -12.68
C CYS A 34 -0.01 4.18 -11.60
N ASP A 35 -0.57 2.98 -11.63
CA ASP A 35 -0.07 1.88 -10.85
C ASP A 35 1.34 1.48 -11.29
N ALA A 36 2.09 0.84 -10.42
CA ALA A 36 3.46 0.42 -10.67
C ALA A 36 3.69 -1.03 -10.30
N SER A 37 4.68 -1.66 -10.94
CA SER A 37 5.20 -2.97 -10.54
C SER A 37 6.66 -2.86 -10.12
N PHE A 38 7.09 -3.77 -9.24
CA PHE A 38 8.44 -3.82 -8.67
C PHE A 38 9.00 -5.23 -8.78
N GLY A 39 10.29 -5.38 -9.04
CA GLY A 39 10.98 -6.66 -9.09
C GLY A 39 12.19 -6.62 -10.01
N PHE A 40 13.14 -7.56 -9.81
CA PHE A 40 14.38 -7.62 -10.58
C PHE A 40 14.27 -8.48 -11.86
N ASP A 41 13.44 -9.51 -11.86
CA ASP A 41 13.41 -10.55 -12.90
C ASP A 41 12.04 -10.82 -13.52
N GLY A 42 11.01 -10.09 -13.10
CA GLY A 42 9.65 -10.25 -13.61
C GLY A 42 8.95 -11.54 -13.17
N SER A 43 9.59 -12.44 -12.42
CA SER A 43 9.02 -13.73 -12.04
C SER A 43 8.02 -13.63 -10.89
N THR A 44 8.14 -12.63 -10.03
CA THR A 44 7.20 -12.38 -8.92
C THR A 44 7.03 -10.88 -8.77
N ALA A 45 6.26 -10.27 -9.67
CA ALA A 45 6.01 -8.85 -9.61
C ALA A 45 5.14 -8.51 -8.39
N LEU A 46 5.58 -7.50 -7.64
CA LEU A 46 4.77 -6.82 -6.64
C LEU A 46 4.09 -5.66 -7.34
N TYR A 47 2.80 -5.50 -7.14
CA TYR A 47 2.02 -4.41 -7.72
C TYR A 47 1.63 -3.41 -6.64
N LEU A 48 1.81 -2.14 -6.93
CA LEU A 48 1.36 -1.03 -6.10
C LEU A 48 0.27 -0.28 -6.84
N SER A 49 -0.94 -0.31 -6.28
CA SER A 49 -2.10 0.44 -6.75
C SER A 49 -2.40 1.57 -5.78
N THR A 50 -2.59 2.77 -6.31
CA THR A 50 -2.86 3.93 -5.45
C THR A 50 -3.55 5.05 -6.21
N ARG A 51 -4.43 5.77 -5.51
CA ARG A 51 -5.05 7.00 -6.03
C ARG A 51 -4.35 8.28 -5.52
N HIS A 52 -3.52 8.16 -4.50
CA HIS A 52 -2.88 9.28 -3.84
C HIS A 52 -1.48 8.88 -3.37
N LEU A 53 -0.50 8.84 -4.29
CA LEU A 53 0.90 8.57 -3.91
C LEU A 53 1.57 9.85 -3.38
N PRO A 54 1.91 9.91 -2.11
CA PRO A 54 2.66 11.05 -1.57
C PRO A 54 4.13 11.07 -2.02
N GLY A 55 4.63 10.01 -2.63
CA GLY A 55 6.02 9.88 -3.03
C GLY A 55 6.25 9.19 -4.37
N SER A 56 5.27 9.24 -5.32
CA SER A 56 5.45 8.54 -6.58
C SER A 56 6.77 8.94 -7.25
N SER A 57 7.53 7.93 -7.59
CA SER A 57 8.79 8.09 -8.32
C SER A 57 8.56 8.44 -9.80
N CYS A 58 7.30 8.60 -10.24
CA CYS A 58 6.95 8.96 -11.60
C CYS A 58 5.56 9.58 -11.71
N ALA A 59 5.45 10.65 -12.49
CA ALA A 59 4.17 11.23 -12.91
C ALA A 59 4.31 11.99 -14.22
N LEU A 60 3.26 12.05 -15.02
CA LEU A 60 3.15 13.01 -16.10
C LEU A 60 2.52 14.30 -15.57
N VAL A 61 3.24 15.40 -15.74
CA VAL A 61 2.86 16.73 -15.26
C VAL A 61 2.57 17.63 -16.45
N SER A 62 1.46 18.36 -16.44
CA SER A 62 1.19 19.35 -17.46
C SER A 62 2.24 20.47 -17.42
N ARG A 63 2.52 21.07 -18.57
CA ARG A 63 3.50 22.17 -18.65
C ARG A 63 3.17 23.29 -17.68
N ALA A 64 1.90 23.66 -17.60
CA ALA A 64 1.45 24.76 -16.74
C ALA A 64 1.66 24.46 -15.24
N LEU A 65 1.43 23.21 -14.82
CA LEU A 65 1.71 22.80 -13.45
C LEU A 65 3.21 22.74 -13.19
N LEU A 66 4.01 22.21 -14.12
CA LEU A 66 5.46 22.11 -13.98
C LEU A 66 6.11 23.50 -13.79
N ASP A 67 5.67 24.50 -14.54
CA ASP A 67 6.19 25.86 -14.42
C ASP A 67 5.90 26.44 -13.01
N LYS A 68 4.71 26.19 -12.45
CA LYS A 68 4.36 26.55 -11.06
C LYS A 68 5.23 25.79 -10.04
N VAL A 69 5.41 24.50 -10.24
CA VAL A 69 6.21 23.62 -9.36
C VAL A 69 7.67 24.08 -9.33
N ARG A 70 8.27 24.36 -10.49
CA ARG A 70 9.65 24.86 -10.57
C ARG A 70 9.82 26.21 -9.87
N ALA A 71 8.87 27.12 -10.01
CA ALA A 71 8.89 28.38 -9.30
C ALA A 71 8.84 28.18 -7.77
N ALA A 72 8.05 27.21 -7.30
CA ALA A 72 7.93 26.88 -5.88
C ALA A 72 9.15 26.12 -5.33
N ALA A 73 9.84 25.35 -6.15
CA ALA A 73 11.01 24.55 -5.77
C ALA A 73 12.25 25.38 -5.42
N ARG A 74 12.30 26.65 -5.83
CA ARG A 74 13.38 27.61 -5.51
C ARG A 74 14.79 27.04 -5.77
N GLY A 75 14.97 26.35 -6.90
CA GLY A 75 16.26 25.76 -7.29
C GLY A 75 16.55 24.37 -6.68
N LYS A 76 15.58 23.75 -6.02
CA LYS A 76 15.66 22.32 -5.62
C LYS A 76 15.08 21.47 -6.73
N ASP A 77 15.89 21.13 -7.72
CA ASP A 77 15.46 20.46 -8.96
C ASP A 77 15.53 18.93 -8.90
N SER A 78 15.52 18.32 -7.70
CA SER A 78 15.42 16.87 -7.62
C SER A 78 14.03 16.40 -8.10
N VAL A 79 13.99 15.30 -8.85
CA VAL A 79 12.73 14.71 -9.36
C VAL A 79 11.75 14.44 -8.22
N THR A 80 12.23 13.90 -7.10
CA THR A 80 11.41 13.63 -5.91
C THR A 80 10.76 14.89 -5.35
N GLU A 81 11.48 16.00 -5.23
CA GLU A 81 10.91 17.25 -4.72
C GLU A 81 9.93 17.87 -5.72
N LEU A 82 10.23 17.81 -7.02
CA LEU A 82 9.31 18.26 -8.05
C LEU A 82 8.02 17.45 -8.06
N LEU A 83 8.09 16.12 -7.92
CA LEU A 83 6.93 15.25 -7.80
C LEU A 83 6.10 15.56 -6.56
N ARG A 84 6.75 15.70 -5.39
CA ARG A 84 6.07 16.07 -4.15
C ARG A 84 5.31 17.39 -4.28
N LEU A 85 5.93 18.41 -4.89
CA LEU A 85 5.29 19.69 -5.14
C LEU A 85 4.16 19.58 -6.18
N ALA A 86 4.35 18.78 -7.24
CA ALA A 86 3.33 18.57 -8.24
C ALA A 86 2.07 17.94 -7.63
N HIS A 87 2.21 16.93 -6.78
CA HIS A 87 1.08 16.35 -6.04
C HIS A 87 0.38 17.36 -5.12
N ALA A 88 1.15 18.20 -4.42
CA ALA A 88 0.58 19.22 -3.52
C ALA A 88 -0.13 20.37 -4.25
N MET A 89 0.25 20.65 -5.50
CA MET A 89 -0.22 21.82 -6.26
C MET A 89 -1.19 21.46 -7.39
N ALA A 90 -1.35 20.17 -7.71
CA ALA A 90 -2.28 19.70 -8.72
C ALA A 90 -3.72 20.00 -8.31
N GLN A 91 -4.51 20.53 -9.23
CA GLN A 91 -5.93 20.79 -9.06
C GLN A 91 -6.79 19.64 -9.60
N HIS A 92 -6.31 19.01 -10.67
CA HIS A 92 -6.99 17.93 -11.38
C HIS A 92 -6.03 16.77 -11.60
N SER A 93 -5.87 15.93 -10.58
CA SER A 93 -5.07 14.71 -10.68
C SER A 93 -5.90 13.54 -11.21
N ARG A 94 -5.29 12.69 -12.03
CA ARG A 94 -5.89 11.47 -12.53
C ARG A 94 -4.99 10.28 -12.25
N CYS A 95 -5.57 9.24 -11.68
CA CYS A 95 -4.92 7.94 -11.55
C CYS A 95 -5.36 7.02 -12.70
N ILE A 96 -4.40 6.39 -13.35
CA ILE A 96 -4.60 5.38 -14.38
C ILE A 96 -4.46 4.03 -13.69
N PRO A 97 -5.53 3.21 -13.59
CA PRO A 97 -5.52 1.96 -12.83
C PRO A 97 -4.87 0.84 -13.67
N GLN A 98 -3.64 1.06 -14.07
CA GLN A 98 -2.82 0.11 -14.84
C GLN A 98 -1.37 0.27 -14.42
N ALA A 99 -0.66 -0.86 -14.25
CA ALA A 99 0.77 -0.87 -13.99
C ALA A 99 1.54 -0.54 -15.28
N LEU A 100 1.70 0.76 -15.54
CA LEU A 100 2.40 1.27 -16.72
C LEU A 100 3.89 1.48 -16.48
N LEU A 101 4.34 1.36 -15.24
CA LEU A 101 5.71 1.57 -14.79
C LEU A 101 6.22 0.31 -14.12
N HIS A 102 7.47 -0.03 -14.41
CA HIS A 102 8.17 -1.13 -13.75
C HIS A 102 9.46 -0.62 -13.13
N PHE A 103 9.61 -0.85 -11.82
CA PHE A 103 10.80 -0.52 -11.06
C PHE A 103 11.67 -1.77 -10.92
N ARG A 104 12.91 -1.72 -11.42
CA ARG A 104 13.90 -2.80 -11.30
C ARG A 104 14.55 -2.83 -9.91
N ARG A 105 13.74 -2.80 -8.88
CA ARG A 105 14.16 -2.88 -7.48
C ARG A 105 13.01 -3.38 -6.60
N GLU A 106 13.32 -3.71 -5.37
CA GLU A 106 12.30 -4.00 -4.38
C GLU A 106 11.53 -2.74 -3.96
N LEU A 107 10.27 -2.93 -3.58
CA LEU A 107 9.46 -1.90 -2.95
C LEU A 107 10.02 -1.58 -1.57
N CYS A 108 10.18 -0.32 -1.26
CA CYS A 108 10.53 0.15 0.08
C CYS A 108 9.41 0.99 0.70
N ALA A 109 9.52 1.25 2.00
CA ALA A 109 8.51 2.01 2.72
C ALA A 109 8.28 3.42 2.16
N ASP A 110 9.32 4.06 1.66
CA ASP A 110 9.25 5.42 1.11
C ASP A 110 8.57 5.49 -0.27
N ASP A 111 8.32 4.34 -0.92
CA ASP A 111 7.50 4.27 -2.13
C ASP A 111 6.01 4.39 -1.82
N VAL A 112 5.60 4.00 -0.63
CA VAL A 112 4.18 3.89 -0.25
C VAL A 112 3.76 4.86 0.85
N PHE A 113 4.72 5.34 1.66
CA PHE A 113 4.47 6.28 2.74
C PHE A 113 5.25 7.58 2.54
N SER A 114 4.68 8.69 2.96
CA SER A 114 5.44 9.94 3.01
C SER A 114 6.48 9.93 4.13
N ALA A 115 7.51 10.75 3.98
CA ALA A 115 8.58 10.85 4.97
C ALA A 115 8.14 11.39 6.34
N LYS A 116 6.97 12.02 6.42
CA LYS A 116 6.48 12.72 7.63
C LYS A 116 5.15 12.19 8.16
N GLY A 117 4.48 11.27 7.45
CA GLY A 117 3.21 10.69 7.85
C GLY A 117 3.39 9.60 8.89
N ARG A 118 2.36 9.38 9.73
CA ARG A 118 2.26 8.18 10.54
C ARG A 118 1.86 7.02 9.63
N ARG A 119 2.51 5.88 9.76
CA ARG A 119 2.43 4.76 8.83
C ARG A 119 1.59 3.64 9.42
N ALA A 120 0.45 3.31 8.82
CA ALA A 120 -0.34 2.14 9.17
C ALA A 120 -0.32 1.12 8.05
N LEU A 121 0.03 -0.12 8.37
CA LEU A 121 -0.03 -1.25 7.46
C LEU A 121 -1.20 -2.16 7.86
N ILE A 122 -2.09 -2.44 6.93
CA ILE A 122 -3.15 -3.44 7.07
C ILE A 122 -2.72 -4.69 6.32
N LEU A 123 -2.68 -5.83 7.01
CA LEU A 123 -2.40 -7.14 6.42
C LEU A 123 -3.72 -7.86 6.18
N SER A 124 -3.96 -8.25 4.94
CA SER A 124 -5.15 -9.00 4.52
C SER A 124 -4.76 -10.22 3.71
N HIS A 125 -5.04 -11.41 4.22
CA HIS A 125 -4.71 -12.67 3.55
C HIS A 125 -5.47 -12.89 2.25
N GLU A 126 -6.50 -12.10 1.98
CA GLU A 126 -7.28 -12.06 0.75
C GLU A 126 -7.82 -10.65 0.50
N LEU A 127 -8.16 -10.34 -0.74
CA LEU A 127 -8.84 -9.10 -1.12
C LEU A 127 -10.17 -9.38 -1.83
N THR A 128 -10.81 -10.50 -1.49
CA THR A 128 -12.13 -10.89 -1.99
C THR A 128 -13.25 -10.02 -1.40
N MET A 129 -14.45 -10.13 -1.95
CA MET A 129 -15.66 -9.45 -1.43
C MET A 129 -16.30 -10.22 -0.27
N THR A 130 -15.48 -10.80 0.62
CA THR A 130 -15.94 -11.52 1.81
C THR A 130 -15.97 -10.64 3.06
N GLY A 131 -16.46 -11.16 4.18
CA GLY A 131 -16.67 -10.38 5.39
C GLY A 131 -15.41 -9.76 5.97
N ALA A 132 -14.31 -10.51 6.03
CA ALA A 132 -13.07 -10.06 6.66
C ALA A 132 -12.41 -8.89 5.92
N PRO A 133 -12.18 -8.92 4.58
CA PRO A 133 -11.68 -7.75 3.85
C PRO A 133 -12.62 -6.55 3.91
N ILE A 134 -13.93 -6.75 3.81
CA ILE A 134 -14.91 -5.64 3.85
C ILE A 134 -14.87 -4.89 5.18
N VAL A 135 -14.70 -5.59 6.28
CA VAL A 135 -14.51 -4.94 7.60
C VAL A 135 -13.24 -4.10 7.62
N LEU A 136 -12.15 -4.57 7.01
CA LEU A 136 -10.91 -3.80 6.90
C LEU A 136 -11.07 -2.52 6.07
N VAL A 137 -11.87 -2.55 5.00
CA VAL A 137 -12.20 -1.32 4.24
C VAL A 137 -12.75 -0.25 5.19
N SER A 138 -13.62 -0.63 6.14
CA SER A 138 -14.17 0.30 7.13
C SER A 138 -13.14 0.84 8.13
N ALA A 139 -12.05 0.12 8.36
CA ALA A 139 -10.96 0.56 9.23
C ALA A 139 -10.10 1.67 8.60
N VAL A 140 -10.01 1.72 7.27
CA VAL A 140 -9.17 2.70 6.56
C VAL A 140 -9.55 4.15 6.90
N PRO A 141 -10.81 4.61 6.75
CA PRO A 141 -11.15 6.00 7.08
C PRO A 141 -10.94 6.31 8.57
N VAL A 142 -11.09 5.34 9.46
CA VAL A 142 -10.82 5.52 10.89
C VAL A 142 -9.34 5.78 11.12
N LEU A 143 -8.45 4.95 10.59
CA LEU A 143 -7.00 5.15 10.71
C LEU A 143 -6.56 6.47 10.09
N ARG A 144 -7.13 6.85 8.94
CA ARG A 144 -6.86 8.13 8.30
C ARG A 144 -7.30 9.32 9.16
N SER A 145 -8.45 9.24 9.82
CA SER A 145 -8.91 10.28 10.75
C SER A 145 -8.00 10.45 11.97
N LEU A 146 -7.25 9.40 12.32
CA LEU A 146 -6.22 9.42 13.35
C LEU A 146 -4.85 9.91 12.84
N GLY A 147 -4.76 10.34 11.58
CA GLY A 147 -3.56 10.90 10.97
C GLY A 147 -2.61 9.86 10.37
N PHE A 148 -3.05 8.62 10.16
CA PHE A 148 -2.24 7.60 9.50
C PHE A 148 -2.36 7.70 7.97
N GLU A 149 -1.25 7.48 7.29
CA GLU A 149 -1.21 7.01 5.92
C GLU A 149 -1.40 5.49 5.94
N VAL A 150 -2.34 4.99 5.15
CA VAL A 150 -2.75 3.59 5.21
C VAL A 150 -2.32 2.86 3.95
N VAL A 151 -1.59 1.77 4.14
CA VAL A 151 -1.25 0.80 3.10
C VAL A 151 -1.89 -0.53 3.43
N VAL A 152 -2.50 -1.17 2.46
CA VAL A 152 -3.05 -2.53 2.55
C VAL A 152 -2.14 -3.47 1.79
N LEU A 153 -1.74 -4.57 2.40
CA LEU A 153 -0.99 -5.65 1.79
C LEU A 153 -1.89 -6.88 1.63
N GLY A 154 -1.99 -7.38 0.41
CA GLY A 154 -2.81 -8.56 0.08
C GLY A 154 -2.22 -9.39 -1.06
N PRO A 155 -2.79 -10.60 -1.36
CA PRO A 155 -2.21 -11.55 -2.30
C PRO A 155 -2.44 -11.20 -3.78
N SER A 156 -3.53 -10.54 -4.11
CA SER A 156 -3.98 -10.32 -5.49
C SER A 156 -4.83 -9.06 -5.63
N ASP A 157 -5.15 -8.68 -6.86
CA ASP A 157 -5.97 -7.51 -7.22
C ASP A 157 -7.48 -7.82 -7.26
N GLU A 158 -7.97 -8.64 -6.32
CA GLU A 158 -9.35 -9.10 -6.27
C GLU A 158 -10.36 -8.02 -5.86
N GLY A 159 -11.64 -8.38 -5.84
CA GLY A 159 -12.83 -7.54 -5.81
C GLY A 159 -12.87 -6.40 -4.80
N SER A 160 -12.25 -6.50 -3.61
CA SER A 160 -12.26 -5.43 -2.61
C SER A 160 -11.17 -4.36 -2.81
N LEU A 161 -10.20 -4.58 -3.69
CA LEU A 161 -9.11 -3.63 -3.96
C LEU A 161 -9.63 -2.22 -4.30
N PRO A 162 -10.61 -2.03 -5.22
CA PRO A 162 -11.16 -0.71 -5.51
C PRO A 162 -11.75 -0.01 -4.29
N LEU A 163 -12.36 -0.76 -3.37
CA LEU A 163 -12.96 -0.21 -2.16
C LEU A 163 -11.88 0.33 -1.20
N PHE A 164 -10.75 -0.34 -1.07
CA PHE A 164 -9.61 0.16 -0.30
C PHE A 164 -9.05 1.45 -0.89
N LEU A 165 -8.90 1.49 -2.22
CA LEU A 165 -8.47 2.70 -2.93
C LEU A 165 -9.44 3.87 -2.74
N ASP A 166 -10.76 3.61 -2.82
CA ASP A 166 -11.81 4.61 -2.58
C ASP A 166 -11.84 5.10 -1.14
N ALA A 167 -11.56 4.22 -0.18
CA ALA A 167 -11.38 4.59 1.22
C ALA A 167 -10.09 5.41 1.47
N GLY A 168 -9.19 5.47 0.48
CA GLY A 168 -7.97 6.27 0.50
C GLY A 168 -6.73 5.54 1.01
N ALA A 169 -6.70 4.22 0.95
CA ALA A 169 -5.48 3.45 1.15
C ALA A 169 -4.70 3.31 -0.16
N ALA A 170 -3.39 3.09 -0.07
CA ALA A 170 -2.62 2.43 -1.13
C ALA A 170 -2.72 0.91 -0.94
N VAL A 171 -2.67 0.16 -2.03
CA VAL A 171 -2.76 -1.31 -1.98
C VAL A 171 -1.52 -1.90 -2.64
N VAL A 172 -0.84 -2.76 -1.90
CA VAL A 172 0.29 -3.55 -2.39
C VAL A 172 -0.17 -4.99 -2.53
N THR A 173 -0.01 -5.56 -3.73
CA THR A 173 -0.42 -6.95 -3.97
C THR A 173 0.76 -7.81 -4.38
N ARG A 174 0.84 -9.00 -3.78
CA ARG A 174 1.80 -10.03 -4.12
C ARG A 174 1.28 -11.39 -3.66
N PRO A 175 1.31 -12.45 -4.51
CA PRO A 175 0.70 -13.74 -4.18
C PRO A 175 1.22 -14.40 -2.90
N ASP A 176 2.49 -14.17 -2.53
CA ASP A 176 3.12 -14.71 -1.33
C ASP A 176 3.20 -13.71 -0.16
N CYS A 177 2.32 -12.71 -0.12
CA CYS A 177 2.38 -11.60 0.84
C CYS A 177 2.42 -12.03 2.30
N VAL A 178 1.73 -13.14 2.67
CA VAL A 178 1.71 -13.68 4.04
C VAL A 178 3.04 -14.34 4.43
N THR A 179 3.76 -14.92 3.46
CA THR A 179 4.95 -15.75 3.70
C THR A 179 6.26 -15.09 3.28
N SER A 180 6.20 -14.00 2.54
CA SER A 180 7.39 -13.33 2.00
C SER A 180 8.11 -12.48 3.04
N SER A 181 9.32 -12.88 3.41
CA SER A 181 10.18 -12.09 4.30
C SER A 181 10.56 -10.72 3.71
N ALA A 182 10.57 -10.57 2.38
CA ALA A 182 10.83 -9.30 1.72
C ALA A 182 9.78 -8.23 2.06
N LEU A 183 8.51 -8.64 2.28
CA LEU A 183 7.42 -7.74 2.65
C LEU A 183 7.38 -7.43 4.16
N TRP A 184 8.07 -8.22 5.00
CA TRP A 184 8.15 -7.95 6.44
C TRP A 184 8.93 -6.66 6.74
N GLY A 185 9.85 -6.25 5.85
CA GLY A 185 10.51 -4.95 5.92
C GLY A 185 9.50 -3.78 5.89
N LEU A 186 8.43 -3.91 5.09
CA LEU A 186 7.35 -2.92 5.08
C LEU A 186 6.60 -2.90 6.43
N ALA A 187 6.31 -4.08 6.99
CA ALA A 187 5.66 -4.18 8.30
C ALA A 187 6.51 -3.60 9.44
N THR A 188 7.82 -3.84 9.44
CA THR A 188 8.72 -3.29 10.47
C THR A 188 8.94 -1.78 10.35
N SER A 189 8.63 -1.18 9.21
CA SER A 189 8.72 0.26 8.97
C SER A 189 7.44 1.03 9.33
N ALA A 190 6.36 0.32 9.68
CA ALA A 190 5.09 0.92 10.06
C ALA A 190 5.10 1.36 11.54
N ASP A 191 4.35 2.44 11.83
CA ASP A 191 4.09 2.87 13.21
C ASP A 191 2.94 2.07 13.86
N PHE A 192 2.15 1.36 13.05
CA PHE A 192 1.04 0.53 13.48
C PHE A 192 0.73 -0.54 12.42
N VAL A 193 0.49 -1.77 12.86
CA VAL A 193 0.05 -2.88 11.99
C VAL A 193 -1.30 -3.40 12.45
N LEU A 194 -2.23 -3.51 11.52
CA LEU A 194 -3.51 -4.20 11.68
C LEU A 194 -3.44 -5.52 10.91
N ALA A 195 -3.27 -6.62 11.63
CA ALA A 195 -3.24 -7.97 11.05
C ALA A 195 -4.64 -8.60 11.12
N ASN A 196 -5.16 -9.03 9.97
CA ASN A 196 -6.52 -9.53 9.85
C ASN A 196 -6.53 -11.06 9.73
N THR A 197 -7.28 -11.71 10.60
CA THR A 197 -7.44 -13.16 10.69
C THR A 197 -6.20 -13.91 11.26
N VAL A 198 -6.39 -15.19 11.56
CA VAL A 198 -5.31 -16.06 12.06
C VAL A 198 -4.26 -16.36 10.98
N VAL A 199 -4.61 -16.20 9.71
CA VAL A 199 -3.71 -16.49 8.58
C VAL A 199 -2.48 -15.57 8.58
N GLU A 200 -2.58 -14.39 9.18
CA GLU A 200 -1.45 -13.45 9.33
C GLU A 200 -0.47 -13.83 10.46
N ALA A 201 -0.67 -14.98 11.12
CA ALA A 201 0.20 -15.46 12.20
C ALA A 201 1.71 -15.44 11.88
N PRO A 202 2.20 -15.80 10.66
CA PRO A 202 3.63 -15.72 10.35
C PRO A 202 4.19 -14.31 10.48
N VAL A 203 3.49 -13.29 9.98
CA VAL A 203 3.92 -11.89 10.08
C VAL A 203 3.81 -11.41 11.52
N VAL A 204 2.72 -11.73 12.21
CA VAL A 204 2.53 -11.39 13.63
C VAL A 204 3.64 -12.01 14.48
N ASN A 205 4.02 -13.27 14.22
CA ASN A 205 5.12 -13.92 14.93
C ASN A 205 6.46 -13.21 14.70
N THR A 206 6.72 -12.73 13.49
CA THR A 206 7.92 -11.97 13.16
C THR A 206 7.97 -10.62 13.87
N LEU A 207 6.83 -9.94 13.99
CA LEU A 207 6.73 -8.65 14.69
C LEU A 207 6.64 -8.80 16.22
N ASN A 208 6.43 -10.02 16.71
CA ASN A 208 6.23 -10.31 18.12
C ASN A 208 7.45 -9.92 18.96
N GLY A 209 7.27 -9.04 19.95
CA GLY A 209 8.35 -8.47 20.75
C GLY A 209 9.13 -7.33 20.08
N SER A 210 8.74 -6.88 18.88
CA SER A 210 9.31 -5.69 18.23
C SER A 210 8.78 -4.39 18.85
N PHE A 211 9.22 -3.25 18.31
CA PHE A 211 8.70 -1.94 18.70
C PHE A 211 7.41 -1.54 17.97
N VAL A 212 6.99 -2.31 16.96
CA VAL A 212 5.80 -2.02 16.16
C VAL A 212 4.55 -2.50 16.89
N PRO A 213 3.60 -1.62 17.24
CA PRO A 213 2.31 -2.03 17.78
C PRO A 213 1.49 -2.80 16.74
N VAL A 214 1.01 -3.98 17.12
CA VAL A 214 0.19 -4.85 16.29
C VAL A 214 -1.17 -5.04 16.93
N LEU A 215 -2.23 -4.72 16.20
CA LEU A 215 -3.57 -5.17 16.51
C LEU A 215 -3.87 -6.40 15.67
N TRP A 216 -3.95 -7.56 16.30
CA TRP A 216 -4.30 -8.81 15.62
C TRP A 216 -5.80 -9.05 15.74
N TRP A 217 -6.52 -8.79 14.63
CA TRP A 217 -7.97 -8.83 14.59
C TRP A 217 -8.46 -10.17 14.05
N LEU A 218 -8.95 -11.01 14.94
CA LEU A 218 -9.36 -12.39 14.66
C LEU A 218 -10.84 -12.48 14.34
N HIS A 219 -11.13 -12.95 13.14
CA HIS A 219 -12.49 -13.22 12.64
C HIS A 219 -12.77 -14.73 12.55
N ASP A 220 -11.73 -15.55 12.71
CA ASP A 220 -11.76 -16.96 12.38
C ASP A 220 -12.51 -17.79 13.41
N ALA A 221 -13.23 -18.81 12.91
CA ALA A 221 -13.74 -19.91 13.70
C ALA A 221 -12.69 -21.04 13.78
N PHE A 222 -12.97 -22.07 14.57
CA PHE A 222 -12.06 -23.20 14.83
C PHE A 222 -11.38 -23.82 13.59
N ALA A 223 -12.06 -23.83 12.45
CA ALA A 223 -11.56 -24.50 11.24
C ALA A 223 -10.27 -23.88 10.66
N GLY A 224 -9.99 -22.61 10.89
CA GLY A 224 -8.79 -21.92 10.37
C GLY A 224 -7.52 -22.24 11.16
N TYR A 225 -7.62 -22.47 12.45
CA TYR A 225 -6.49 -22.56 13.37
C TYR A 225 -5.57 -23.77 13.16
N PRO A 226 -6.06 -25.00 12.89
CA PRO A 226 -5.19 -26.16 12.72
C PRO A 226 -4.18 -26.00 11.58
N PHE A 227 -4.54 -25.28 10.51
CA PHE A 227 -3.68 -25.09 9.35
C PHE A 227 -2.52 -24.14 9.60
N ILE A 228 -2.67 -23.22 10.54
CA ILE A 228 -1.68 -22.16 10.81
C ILE A 228 -1.06 -22.26 12.21
N SER A 229 -1.47 -23.24 13.03
CA SER A 229 -1.09 -23.39 14.44
C SER A 229 0.42 -23.35 14.67
N HIS A 230 1.21 -23.91 13.75
CA HIS A 230 2.67 -23.91 13.82
C HIS A 230 3.31 -22.52 13.74
N SER A 231 2.59 -21.54 13.20
CA SER A 231 3.05 -20.15 13.05
C SER A 231 2.50 -19.21 14.13
N ILE A 232 1.56 -19.68 14.95
CA ILE A 232 1.00 -18.88 16.05
C ILE A 232 2.07 -18.71 17.14
N PRO A 233 2.35 -17.49 17.60
CA PRO A 233 3.30 -17.26 18.69
C PRO A 233 2.86 -17.96 19.97
N LYS A 234 3.77 -18.71 20.62
CA LYS A 234 3.48 -19.39 21.91
C LYS A 234 3.20 -18.41 23.06
N ALA A 235 3.71 -17.21 22.95
CA ALA A 235 3.45 -16.12 23.88
C ALA A 235 3.46 -14.80 23.11
N LEU A 236 2.53 -13.92 23.42
CA LEU A 236 2.44 -12.61 22.79
C LEU A 236 3.30 -11.60 23.55
N GLY A 237 4.10 -10.86 22.79
CA GLY A 237 4.83 -9.70 23.28
C GLY A 237 3.88 -8.55 23.66
N LYS A 238 4.38 -7.60 24.42
CA LYS A 238 3.59 -6.43 24.90
C LYS A 238 3.08 -5.55 23.75
N ASN A 239 3.67 -5.66 22.56
CA ASN A 239 3.31 -4.91 21.37
C ASN A 239 2.17 -5.55 20.56
N VAL A 240 1.78 -6.79 20.84
CA VAL A 240 0.71 -7.51 20.13
C VAL A 240 -0.56 -7.51 20.97
N HIS A 241 -1.61 -6.91 20.45
CA HIS A 241 -2.93 -6.83 21.06
C HIS A 241 -3.93 -7.65 20.26
N LEU A 242 -4.57 -8.63 20.93
CA LEU A 242 -5.62 -9.43 20.31
C LEU A 242 -6.96 -8.72 20.36
N CYS A 243 -7.68 -8.75 19.25
CA CYS A 243 -9.08 -8.35 19.16
C CYS A 243 -9.86 -9.45 18.45
N ALA A 244 -10.81 -10.08 19.13
CA ALA A 244 -11.65 -11.14 18.56
C ALA A 244 -13.05 -10.61 18.24
N VAL A 245 -13.58 -10.98 17.08
CA VAL A 245 -14.94 -10.63 16.67
C VAL A 245 -15.93 -11.63 17.30
N GLY A 246 -16.23 -11.43 18.58
CA GLY A 246 -17.19 -12.22 19.31
C GLY A 246 -16.65 -13.50 19.96
N SER A 247 -17.52 -14.20 20.67
CA SER A 247 -17.18 -15.34 21.52
C SER A 247 -16.63 -16.55 20.76
N HIS A 248 -17.05 -16.78 19.52
CA HIS A 248 -16.54 -17.89 18.70
C HIS A 248 -15.07 -17.74 18.35
N ALA A 249 -14.65 -16.54 17.91
CA ALA A 249 -13.25 -16.27 17.62
C ALA A 249 -12.39 -16.32 18.89
N THR A 250 -12.91 -15.80 20.02
CA THR A 250 -12.25 -15.91 21.31
C THR A 250 -12.07 -17.36 21.74
N ALA A 251 -13.11 -18.20 21.62
CA ALA A 251 -13.05 -19.61 21.97
C ALA A 251 -12.07 -20.38 21.07
N ALA A 252 -12.05 -20.08 19.77
CA ALA A 252 -11.13 -20.68 18.83
C ALA A 252 -9.66 -20.38 19.20
N MET A 253 -9.35 -19.14 19.57
CA MET A 253 -8.00 -18.75 19.99
C MET A 253 -7.55 -19.46 21.27
N HIS A 254 -8.46 -19.68 22.24
CA HIS A 254 -8.15 -20.41 23.47
C HIS A 254 -7.92 -21.91 23.29
N SER A 255 -8.24 -22.47 22.12
CA SER A 255 -8.09 -23.90 21.82
C SER A 255 -6.72 -24.28 21.23
N VAL A 256 -5.88 -23.28 20.96
CA VAL A 256 -4.55 -23.42 20.33
C VAL A 256 -3.47 -22.98 21.31
#